data_eae513db391a304fa2c2f048ba1f5d80
#
_entry.id   eae513db391a304fa2c2f048ba1f5d80
#
_cell.length_a   1.000
_cell.length_b   1.000
_cell.length_c   1.000
_cell.angle_alpha   90.00
_cell.angle_beta   90.00
_cell.angle_gamma   90.00
#
_symmetry.space_group_name_H-M   'P 1'
#
loop_
_entity.id
_entity.type
_entity.pdbx_description
1 polymer ?
#
loop_
_entity_poly.entity_id
_entity_poly.type
_entity_poly.pdbx_seq_one_letter_code
_entity_poly.pdbx_strand_id
1 'polypeptide(L)'
;MAGPVAVTGAAGFIGQEACSTLLRAGYSVRALARRPFVPPGALTSSFTVIPVEDLATANDLEALLAGADAVVHLAARVHRTADDPERSAQLYDRDVQMTRALALAAHRVGVRRFVYLSSIKALGDRSPNGALARNAAPKPVDSYGRAKLQTERELAAVSDSMALPVVVIRPPLVYGVRASANFRELVRWVKRGIPLPLAGVHNRRSIVSVENLASFITRCLGPMDATFSLFHVSDPEPVSTPQLLRYVAAGLDLRPRLFSVRPTLLESLCALAGKSDLAARLLMSLELETRDSFDALAWHPAIATHEGIRHAVRGMGL
;
A
#
# COMPACT_ATOMS: atom_id res chain seq x y z
N MET A 1 26.89 -0.52 -11.47
CA MET A 1 25.66 -1.28 -11.12
C MET A 1 25.19 -0.80 -9.75
N ALA A 2 23.91 -0.54 -9.57
CA ALA A 2 23.38 -0.29 -8.23
C ALA A 2 23.53 -1.56 -7.40
N GLY A 3 23.91 -1.43 -6.13
CA GLY A 3 24.04 -2.56 -5.23
C GLY A 3 22.68 -3.21 -4.92
N PRO A 4 22.65 -4.27 -4.12
CA PRO A 4 21.44 -5.01 -3.82
C PRO A 4 20.43 -4.18 -3.01
N VAL A 5 19.14 -4.39 -3.30
CA VAL A 5 18.01 -3.80 -2.56
C VAL A 5 17.50 -4.82 -1.54
N ALA A 6 17.55 -4.47 -0.26
CA ALA A 6 16.94 -5.27 0.80
C ALA A 6 15.42 -4.98 0.85
N VAL A 7 14.59 -6.01 0.71
CA VAL A 7 13.12 -5.88 0.71
C VAL A 7 12.56 -6.63 1.91
N THR A 8 11.95 -5.92 2.85
CA THR A 8 11.21 -6.55 3.95
C THR A 8 9.74 -6.76 3.56
N GLY A 9 9.08 -7.76 4.14
CA GLY A 9 7.72 -8.10 3.69
C GLY A 9 7.66 -8.64 2.26
N ALA A 10 8.80 -9.08 1.73
CA ALA A 10 9.01 -9.49 0.34
C ALA A 10 8.05 -10.60 -0.13
N ALA A 11 7.72 -11.56 0.74
CA ALA A 11 6.77 -12.64 0.43
C ALA A 11 5.29 -12.22 0.46
N GLY A 12 4.99 -10.97 0.88
CA GLY A 12 3.64 -10.41 0.92
C GLY A 12 3.09 -10.06 -0.47
N PHE A 13 1.82 -9.65 -0.51
CA PHE A 13 1.12 -9.28 -1.76
C PHE A 13 1.88 -8.20 -2.55
N ILE A 14 2.21 -7.08 -1.90
CA ILE A 14 2.95 -5.98 -2.54
C ILE A 14 4.41 -6.37 -2.73
N GLY A 15 4.99 -7.08 -1.76
CA GLY A 15 6.41 -7.45 -1.75
C GLY A 15 6.83 -8.31 -2.93
N GLN A 16 6.03 -9.29 -3.31
CA GLN A 16 6.35 -10.16 -4.46
C GLN A 16 6.38 -9.38 -5.77
N GLU A 17 5.41 -8.47 -5.99
CA GLU A 17 5.39 -7.64 -7.19
C GLU A 17 6.53 -6.61 -7.17
N ALA A 18 6.83 -6.01 -6.01
CA ALA A 18 7.97 -5.12 -5.85
C ALA A 18 9.29 -5.84 -6.17
N CYS A 19 9.51 -7.06 -5.66
CA CYS A 19 10.68 -7.87 -6.01
C CYS A 19 10.77 -8.14 -7.51
N SER A 20 9.66 -8.58 -8.14
CA SER A 20 9.61 -8.83 -9.58
C SER A 20 9.95 -7.59 -10.40
N THR A 21 9.41 -6.43 -10.01
CA THR A 21 9.62 -5.17 -10.73
C THR A 21 11.05 -4.65 -10.55
N LEU A 22 11.62 -4.75 -9.35
CA LEU A 22 13.03 -4.42 -9.08
C LEU A 22 13.98 -5.28 -9.93
N LEU A 23 13.74 -6.59 -10.01
CA LEU A 23 14.55 -7.51 -10.82
C LEU A 23 14.46 -7.15 -12.32
N ARG A 24 13.26 -6.85 -12.82
CA ARG A 24 13.06 -6.40 -14.21
C ARG A 24 13.76 -5.07 -14.51
N ALA A 25 13.90 -4.21 -13.50
CA ALA A 25 14.64 -2.95 -13.59
C ALA A 25 16.17 -3.12 -13.42
N GLY A 26 16.66 -4.35 -13.30
CA GLY A 26 18.11 -4.67 -13.22
C GLY A 26 18.71 -4.56 -11.82
N TYR A 27 17.91 -4.43 -10.77
CA TYR A 27 18.40 -4.50 -9.40
C TYR A 27 18.63 -5.94 -8.95
N SER A 28 19.61 -6.16 -8.10
CA SER A 28 19.72 -7.37 -7.29
C SER A 28 18.83 -7.21 -6.05
N VAL A 29 18.08 -8.27 -5.67
CA VAL A 29 17.11 -8.22 -4.57
C VAL A 29 17.50 -9.20 -3.46
N ARG A 30 17.60 -8.71 -2.24
CA ARG A 30 17.74 -9.50 -1.01
C ARG A 30 16.40 -9.45 -0.27
N ALA A 31 15.62 -10.51 -0.39
CA ALA A 31 14.28 -10.62 0.18
C ALA A 31 14.35 -11.11 1.63
N LEU A 32 13.97 -10.26 2.60
CA LEU A 32 13.83 -10.66 4.00
C LEU A 32 12.44 -11.26 4.18
N ALA A 33 12.37 -12.59 4.39
CA ALA A 33 11.11 -13.31 4.45
C ALA A 33 11.18 -14.50 5.40
N ARG A 34 10.02 -14.89 5.98
CA ARG A 34 9.93 -16.05 6.89
C ARG A 34 10.15 -17.39 6.21
N ARG A 35 9.86 -17.48 4.92
CA ARG A 35 9.97 -18.72 4.14
C ARG A 35 10.55 -18.43 2.77
N PRO A 36 11.31 -19.35 2.19
CA PRO A 36 11.77 -19.24 0.81
C PRO A 36 10.59 -19.06 -0.15
N PHE A 37 10.78 -18.22 -1.15
CA PHE A 37 9.84 -18.02 -2.27
C PHE A 37 10.63 -17.54 -3.47
N VAL A 38 10.05 -17.64 -4.66
CA VAL A 38 10.61 -17.11 -5.89
C VAL A 38 9.56 -16.19 -6.51
N PRO A 39 9.85 -14.89 -6.69
CA PRO A 39 8.92 -14.00 -7.35
C PRO A 39 8.83 -14.32 -8.85
N PRO A 40 7.69 -14.05 -9.50
CA PRO A 40 7.54 -14.29 -10.95
C PRO A 40 8.63 -13.58 -11.75
N GLY A 41 9.25 -14.29 -12.70
CA GLY A 41 10.29 -13.75 -13.59
C GLY A 41 11.67 -13.56 -12.95
N ALA A 42 11.91 -14.07 -11.74
CA ALA A 42 13.22 -13.97 -11.10
C ALA A 42 14.27 -14.85 -11.79
N LEU A 43 15.41 -14.25 -12.12
CA LEU A 43 16.64 -14.97 -12.40
C LEU A 43 17.33 -15.28 -11.06
N THR A 44 17.69 -16.52 -10.82
CA THR A 44 18.24 -17.00 -9.54
C THR A 44 19.54 -16.29 -9.11
N SER A 45 20.30 -15.77 -10.04
CA SER A 45 21.57 -15.05 -9.78
C SER A 45 21.39 -13.67 -9.17
N SER A 46 20.23 -13.03 -9.33
CA SER A 46 19.96 -11.66 -8.86
C SER A 46 18.94 -11.61 -7.71
N PHE A 47 18.48 -12.76 -7.21
CA PHE A 47 17.50 -12.87 -6.14
C PHE A 47 17.95 -13.83 -5.04
N THR A 48 18.01 -13.33 -3.82
CA THR A 48 18.37 -14.13 -2.64
C THR A 48 17.34 -13.92 -1.54
N VAL A 49 16.93 -15.00 -0.87
CA VAL A 49 16.07 -14.95 0.31
C VAL A 49 16.92 -15.06 1.57
N ILE A 50 16.77 -14.10 2.47
CA ILE A 50 17.34 -14.13 3.82
C ILE A 50 16.22 -14.53 4.77
N PRO A 51 16.30 -15.69 5.43
CA PRO A 51 15.29 -16.12 6.38
C PRO A 51 15.24 -15.21 7.61
N VAL A 52 14.08 -14.62 7.90
CA VAL A 52 13.83 -13.80 9.09
C VAL A 52 12.44 -14.13 9.60
N GLU A 53 12.33 -14.69 10.79
CA GLU A 53 11.03 -15.05 11.37
C GLU A 53 10.22 -13.81 11.77
N ASP A 54 10.83 -12.91 12.54
CA ASP A 54 10.22 -11.63 12.95
C ASP A 54 11.31 -10.56 13.04
N LEU A 55 11.20 -9.52 12.23
CA LEU A 55 12.12 -8.38 12.25
C LEU A 55 12.15 -7.66 13.60
N ALA A 56 11.04 -7.68 14.35
CA ALA A 56 10.95 -7.01 15.65
C ALA A 56 11.71 -7.74 16.77
N THR A 57 12.12 -8.98 16.53
CA THR A 57 12.94 -9.78 17.46
C THR A 57 14.29 -10.19 16.86
N ALA A 58 14.60 -9.74 15.65
CA ALA A 58 15.88 -10.02 15.02
C ALA A 58 17.04 -9.40 15.85
N ASN A 59 17.99 -10.23 16.21
CA ASN A 59 19.10 -9.82 17.10
C ASN A 59 20.11 -8.91 16.42
N ASP A 60 20.20 -8.95 15.09
CA ASP A 60 21.19 -8.20 14.32
C ASP A 60 20.61 -7.69 12.99
N LEU A 61 19.96 -6.51 13.06
CA LEU A 61 19.42 -5.85 11.87
C LEU A 61 20.51 -5.35 10.93
N GLU A 62 21.70 -5.05 11.45
CA GLU A 62 22.83 -4.58 10.65
C GLU A 62 23.37 -5.71 9.77
N ALA A 63 23.54 -6.91 10.32
CA ALA A 63 23.94 -8.08 9.52
C ALA A 63 22.92 -8.42 8.42
N LEU A 64 21.61 -8.28 8.70
CA LEU A 64 20.57 -8.48 7.70
C LEU A 64 20.65 -7.48 6.53
N LEU A 65 21.11 -6.26 6.80
CA LEU A 65 21.20 -5.18 5.83
C LEU A 65 22.62 -4.99 5.26
N ALA A 66 23.64 -5.67 5.79
CA ALA A 66 25.04 -5.47 5.39
C ALA A 66 25.22 -5.58 3.86
N GLY A 67 25.83 -4.55 3.26
CA GLY A 67 26.06 -4.46 1.81
C GLY A 67 24.82 -4.18 0.96
N ALA A 68 23.68 -3.83 1.56
CA ALA A 68 22.53 -3.33 0.81
C ALA A 68 22.74 -1.85 0.46
N ASP A 69 22.48 -1.48 -0.78
CA ASP A 69 22.48 -0.07 -1.23
C ASP A 69 21.20 0.66 -0.83
N ALA A 70 20.09 -0.07 -0.81
CA ALA A 70 18.78 0.48 -0.46
C ALA A 70 17.92 -0.51 0.33
N VAL A 71 16.99 0.02 1.11
CA VAL A 71 15.96 -0.75 1.82
C VAL A 71 14.59 -0.35 1.30
N VAL A 72 13.77 -1.34 0.95
CA VAL A 72 12.34 -1.19 0.68
C VAL A 72 11.57 -1.89 1.80
N HIS A 73 11.03 -1.10 2.72
CA HIS A 73 10.35 -1.61 3.91
C HIS A 73 8.84 -1.71 3.67
N LEU A 74 8.37 -2.93 3.36
CA LEU A 74 6.96 -3.27 3.11
C LEU A 74 6.35 -4.12 4.22
N ALA A 75 7.17 -4.59 5.18
CA ALA A 75 6.68 -5.37 6.30
C ALA A 75 5.79 -4.50 7.19
N ALA A 76 4.55 -4.92 7.37
CA ALA A 76 3.61 -4.32 8.28
C ALA A 76 2.54 -5.32 8.67
N ARG A 77 2.00 -5.22 9.88
CA ARG A 77 0.79 -5.92 10.28
C ARG A 77 -0.41 -5.15 9.77
N VAL A 78 -1.05 -5.66 8.73
CA VAL A 78 -2.25 -5.06 8.15
C VAL A 78 -3.47 -5.74 8.76
N HIS A 79 -4.36 -4.95 9.36
CA HIS A 79 -5.69 -5.38 9.81
C HIS A 79 -5.75 -6.78 10.44
N ARG A 80 -5.36 -6.91 11.67
CA ARG A 80 -5.73 -8.07 12.48
C ARG A 80 -6.42 -7.61 13.74
N THR A 81 -7.68 -8.00 13.81
CA THR A 81 -8.59 -8.05 14.95
C THR A 81 -9.32 -6.74 15.27
N ALA A 82 -10.54 -6.64 14.72
CA ALA A 82 -11.62 -5.88 15.34
C ALA A 82 -11.93 -6.37 16.78
N ASP A 83 -11.40 -7.54 17.17
CA ASP A 83 -11.79 -8.25 18.38
C ASP A 83 -10.99 -7.84 19.62
N ASP A 84 -9.83 -7.15 19.47
CA ASP A 84 -9.01 -6.71 20.59
C ASP A 84 -8.25 -5.41 20.25
N PRO A 85 -8.82 -4.23 20.57
CA PRO A 85 -8.21 -2.93 20.29
C PRO A 85 -6.88 -2.69 21.02
N GLU A 86 -6.73 -3.18 22.26
CA GLU A 86 -5.51 -2.98 23.06
C GLU A 86 -4.36 -3.80 22.49
N ARG A 87 -4.60 -5.06 22.19
CA ARG A 87 -3.62 -5.93 21.55
C ARG A 87 -3.23 -5.41 20.17
N SER A 88 -4.17 -4.86 19.41
CA SER A 88 -3.90 -4.23 18.13
C SER A 88 -2.99 -3.01 18.28
N ALA A 89 -3.22 -2.16 19.28
CA ALA A 89 -2.38 -0.99 19.56
C ALA A 89 -0.95 -1.41 19.92
N GLN A 90 -0.77 -2.38 20.82
CA GLN A 90 0.56 -2.90 21.19
C GLN A 90 1.32 -3.48 19.98
N LEU A 91 0.64 -4.18 19.08
CA LEU A 91 1.26 -4.72 17.88
C LEU A 91 1.70 -3.61 16.91
N TYR A 92 0.91 -2.54 16.80
CA TYR A 92 1.27 -1.39 15.96
C TYR A 92 2.42 -0.57 16.57
N ASP A 93 2.46 -0.38 17.89
CA ASP A 93 3.58 0.27 18.57
C ASP A 93 4.88 -0.51 18.35
N ARG A 94 4.81 -1.83 18.39
CA ARG A 94 5.96 -2.70 18.07
C ARG A 94 6.42 -2.53 16.61
N ASP A 95 5.50 -2.38 15.65
CA ASP A 95 5.85 -2.12 14.26
C ASP A 95 6.52 -0.74 14.08
N VAL A 96 6.09 0.29 14.84
CA VAL A 96 6.73 1.62 14.87
C VAL A 96 8.19 1.50 15.35
N GLN A 97 8.40 0.86 16.51
CA GLN A 97 9.74 0.69 17.10
C GLN A 97 10.66 -0.13 16.18
N MET A 98 10.16 -1.21 15.62
CA MET A 98 10.89 -2.05 14.67
C MET A 98 11.30 -1.26 13.42
N THR A 99 10.39 -0.46 12.85
CA THR A 99 10.71 0.34 11.67
C THR A 99 11.78 1.38 11.95
N ARG A 100 11.70 2.04 13.12
CA ARG A 100 12.73 2.98 13.59
C ARG A 100 14.08 2.28 13.76
N ALA A 101 14.11 1.14 14.44
CA ALA A 101 15.33 0.35 14.63
C ALA A 101 15.97 -0.09 13.29
N LEU A 102 15.12 -0.52 12.33
CA LEU A 102 15.58 -0.89 10.98
C LEU A 102 16.18 0.31 10.22
N ALA A 103 15.59 1.50 10.35
CA ALA A 103 16.14 2.71 9.72
C ALA A 103 17.49 3.12 10.33
N LEU A 104 17.65 3.01 11.65
CA LEU A 104 18.91 3.24 12.33
C LEU A 104 19.99 2.24 11.91
N ALA A 105 19.65 0.95 11.81
CA ALA A 105 20.56 -0.08 11.32
C ALA A 105 20.95 0.18 9.85
N ALA A 106 19.99 0.58 9.00
CA ALA A 106 20.24 0.95 7.62
C ALA A 106 21.26 2.11 7.51
N HIS A 107 21.12 3.14 8.34
CA HIS A 107 22.10 4.23 8.40
C HIS A 107 23.51 3.72 8.77
N ARG A 108 23.63 2.89 9.83
CA ARG A 108 24.93 2.37 10.30
C ARG A 108 25.69 1.54 9.28
N VAL A 109 24.96 0.80 8.43
CA VAL A 109 25.58 -0.01 7.36
C VAL A 109 25.74 0.74 6.04
N GLY A 110 25.44 2.05 6.01
CA GLY A 110 25.68 2.90 4.86
C GLY A 110 24.61 2.78 3.74
N VAL A 111 23.40 2.39 4.07
CA VAL A 111 22.27 2.38 3.11
C VAL A 111 22.03 3.79 2.58
N ARG A 112 21.97 3.94 1.26
CA ARG A 112 21.82 5.21 0.57
C ARG A 112 20.36 5.66 0.38
N ARG A 113 19.39 4.76 0.56
CA ARG A 113 17.96 5.04 0.40
C ARG A 113 17.11 4.10 1.24
N PHE A 114 16.23 4.66 2.06
CA PHE A 114 15.23 3.92 2.82
C PHE A 114 13.82 4.27 2.32
N VAL A 115 13.15 3.34 1.66
CA VAL A 115 11.78 3.52 1.16
C VAL A 115 10.81 2.82 2.10
N TYR A 116 9.87 3.57 2.67
CA TYR A 116 8.85 3.06 3.58
C TYR A 116 7.46 3.11 2.96
N LEU A 117 6.75 1.99 3.00
CA LEU A 117 5.36 1.92 2.59
C LEU A 117 4.44 2.24 3.77
N SER A 118 3.97 3.46 3.80
CA SER A 118 2.94 3.94 4.72
C SER A 118 1.52 3.61 4.21
N SER A 119 0.57 4.46 4.46
CA SER A 119 -0.82 4.36 4.00
C SER A 119 -1.46 5.73 3.99
N ILE A 120 -2.43 5.97 3.12
CA ILE A 120 -3.27 7.16 3.19
C ILE A 120 -4.02 7.27 4.52
N LYS A 121 -4.23 6.18 5.22
CA LYS A 121 -4.86 6.18 6.54
C LYS A 121 -4.07 6.96 7.59
N ALA A 122 -2.77 7.21 7.39
CA ALA A 122 -1.99 8.15 8.20
C ALA A 122 -2.53 9.58 8.09
N LEU A 123 -3.13 9.92 6.95
CA LEU A 123 -3.73 11.24 6.71
C LEU A 123 -5.22 11.28 7.05
N GLY A 124 -5.96 10.21 6.75
CA GLY A 124 -7.39 10.10 7.02
C GLY A 124 -8.06 8.98 6.21
N ASP A 125 -9.36 8.83 6.39
CA ASP A 125 -10.18 7.81 5.73
C ASP A 125 -11.21 8.37 4.73
N ARG A 126 -11.28 9.71 4.62
CA ARG A 126 -12.20 10.44 3.75
C ARG A 126 -11.62 11.76 3.26
N SER A 127 -12.14 12.23 2.15
CA SER A 127 -11.77 13.51 1.51
C SER A 127 -13.02 14.35 1.20
N PRO A 128 -13.68 14.94 2.21
CA PRO A 128 -14.98 15.61 2.02
C PRO A 128 -14.87 16.90 1.19
N ASN A 129 -13.73 17.54 1.17
CA ASN A 129 -13.48 18.84 0.53
C ASN A 129 -12.63 18.72 -0.75
N GLY A 130 -12.68 17.58 -1.44
CA GLY A 130 -11.85 17.30 -2.60
C GLY A 130 -10.65 16.42 -2.31
N ALA A 131 -9.70 16.33 -3.24
CA ALA A 131 -8.53 15.48 -3.12
C ALA A 131 -7.63 15.90 -1.95
N LEU A 132 -7.13 14.93 -1.19
CA LEU A 132 -6.20 15.16 -0.08
C LEU A 132 -4.82 15.52 -0.63
N ALA A 133 -4.38 16.72 -0.31
CA ALA A 133 -3.03 17.16 -0.61
C ALA A 133 -2.01 16.44 0.28
N ARG A 134 -0.79 16.29 -0.21
CA ARG A 134 0.32 15.63 0.46
C ARG A 134 0.65 16.23 1.83
N ASN A 135 0.50 17.54 1.96
CA ASN A 135 0.76 18.34 3.18
C ASN A 135 -0.50 18.62 4.01
N ALA A 136 -1.66 18.01 3.69
CA ALA A 136 -2.86 18.19 4.47
C ALA A 136 -2.66 17.74 5.93
N ALA A 137 -3.32 18.41 6.87
CA ALA A 137 -3.22 18.11 8.29
C ALA A 137 -3.71 16.67 8.58
N PRO A 138 -2.88 15.80 9.18
CA PRO A 138 -3.24 14.41 9.45
C PRO A 138 -4.39 14.31 10.47
N LYS A 139 -5.38 13.45 10.16
CA LYS A 139 -6.53 13.14 11.02
C LYS A 139 -6.83 11.64 10.98
N PRO A 140 -5.88 10.77 11.40
CA PRO A 140 -6.09 9.32 11.38
C PRO A 140 -7.21 8.91 12.33
N VAL A 141 -8.13 8.06 11.88
CA VAL A 141 -9.32 7.67 12.64
C VAL A 141 -9.13 6.36 13.41
N ASP A 142 -8.28 5.46 12.94
CA ASP A 142 -8.03 4.15 13.54
C ASP A 142 -6.59 4.01 14.09
N SER A 143 -6.35 2.98 14.89
CA SER A 143 -5.02 2.70 15.48
C SER A 143 -3.97 2.40 14.41
N TYR A 144 -4.36 1.77 13.30
CA TYR A 144 -3.46 1.53 12.17
C TYR A 144 -2.99 2.84 11.52
N GLY A 145 -3.90 3.77 11.23
CA GLY A 145 -3.56 5.08 10.67
C GLY A 145 -2.69 5.90 11.62
N ARG A 146 -2.99 5.88 12.92
CA ARG A 146 -2.15 6.54 13.95
C ARG A 146 -0.74 5.96 13.99
N ALA A 147 -0.60 4.64 13.95
CA ALA A 147 0.71 3.99 13.94
C ALA A 147 1.51 4.32 12.67
N LYS A 148 0.84 4.32 11.49
CA LYS A 148 1.49 4.75 10.24
C LYS A 148 2.01 6.18 10.32
N LEU A 149 1.19 7.11 10.83
CA LEU A 149 1.60 8.51 11.04
C LEU A 149 2.76 8.61 12.05
N GLN A 150 2.72 7.86 13.15
CA GLN A 150 3.81 7.84 14.11
C GLN A 150 5.11 7.33 13.47
N THR A 151 5.04 6.24 12.69
CA THR A 151 6.21 5.73 11.97
C THR A 151 6.79 6.76 11.00
N GLU A 152 5.95 7.51 10.27
CA GLU A 152 6.41 8.60 9.40
C GLU A 152 7.18 9.67 10.16
N ARG A 153 6.71 10.05 11.36
CA ARG A 153 7.39 11.02 12.24
C ARG A 153 8.72 10.51 12.75
N GLU A 154 8.78 9.25 13.20
CA GLU A 154 10.03 8.61 13.62
C GLU A 154 11.05 8.55 12.48
N LEU A 155 10.60 8.22 11.26
CA LEU A 155 11.47 8.19 10.09
C LEU A 155 11.94 9.58 9.68
N ALA A 156 11.10 10.61 9.80
CA ALA A 156 11.51 12.00 9.58
C ALA A 156 12.60 12.41 10.58
N ALA A 157 12.42 12.10 11.87
CA ALA A 157 13.41 12.38 12.91
C ALA A 157 14.75 11.64 12.68
N VAL A 158 14.71 10.39 12.22
CA VAL A 158 15.92 9.63 11.84
C VAL A 158 16.58 10.25 10.61
N SER A 159 15.80 10.64 9.60
CA SER A 159 16.31 11.31 8.40
C SER A 159 17.03 12.61 8.75
N ASP A 160 16.43 13.45 9.58
CA ASP A 160 16.98 14.73 9.98
C ASP A 160 18.24 14.57 10.83
N SER A 161 18.24 13.66 11.81
CA SER A 161 19.36 13.51 12.75
C SER A 161 20.56 12.75 12.17
N MET A 162 20.32 11.82 11.24
CA MET A 162 21.32 10.90 10.70
C MET A 162 21.64 11.14 9.23
N ALA A 163 21.01 12.11 8.58
CA ALA A 163 21.10 12.34 7.15
C ALA A 163 20.80 11.09 6.28
N LEU A 164 19.99 10.16 6.80
CA LEU A 164 19.54 9.01 6.04
C LEU A 164 18.49 9.44 5.01
N PRO A 165 18.70 9.23 3.70
CA PRO A 165 17.68 9.55 2.71
C PRO A 165 16.46 8.64 2.83
N VAL A 166 15.33 9.19 3.27
CA VAL A 166 14.07 8.47 3.50
C VAL A 166 13.00 8.90 2.51
N VAL A 167 12.30 7.94 1.93
CA VAL A 167 11.10 8.15 1.11
C VAL A 167 9.92 7.44 1.76
N VAL A 168 8.87 8.18 2.05
CA VAL A 168 7.60 7.67 2.56
C VAL A 168 6.58 7.67 1.43
N ILE A 169 5.89 6.54 1.21
CA ILE A 169 4.85 6.39 0.21
C ILE A 169 3.51 6.13 0.90
N ARG A 170 2.49 6.92 0.62
CA ARG A 170 1.12 6.75 1.11
C ARG A 170 0.20 6.24 0.00
N PRO A 171 0.07 4.93 -0.20
CA PRO A 171 -0.90 4.39 -1.14
C PRO A 171 -2.31 4.42 -0.55
N PRO A 172 -3.35 4.50 -1.42
CA PRO A 172 -4.74 4.22 -1.07
C PRO A 172 -4.98 2.69 -1.03
N LEU A 173 -6.20 2.23 -1.32
CA LEU A 173 -6.48 0.81 -1.51
C LEU A 173 -5.62 0.25 -2.65
N VAL A 174 -4.78 -0.73 -2.33
CA VAL A 174 -3.98 -1.47 -3.32
C VAL A 174 -4.76 -2.69 -3.78
N TYR A 175 -4.90 -2.86 -5.09
CA TYR A 175 -5.55 -4.00 -5.70
C TYR A 175 -4.63 -4.76 -6.65
N GLY A 176 -4.98 -5.99 -6.99
CA GLY A 176 -4.22 -6.88 -7.89
C GLY A 176 -4.66 -8.33 -7.76
N VAL A 177 -4.05 -9.24 -8.51
CA VAL A 177 -4.43 -10.66 -8.56
C VAL A 177 -4.43 -11.33 -7.16
N ARG A 178 -3.49 -10.97 -6.30
CA ARG A 178 -3.33 -11.51 -4.94
C ARG A 178 -3.84 -10.56 -3.85
N ALA A 179 -4.69 -9.58 -4.22
CA ALA A 179 -5.18 -8.57 -3.28
C ALA A 179 -5.88 -9.18 -2.06
N SER A 180 -5.85 -8.42 -0.96
CA SER A 180 -6.40 -8.79 0.34
C SER A 180 -7.93 -8.95 0.33
N ALA A 181 -8.47 -9.42 1.46
CA ALA A 181 -9.87 -9.82 1.64
C ALA A 181 -10.90 -8.83 1.06
N ASN A 182 -10.73 -7.53 1.27
CA ASN A 182 -11.74 -6.52 0.89
C ASN A 182 -12.01 -6.45 -0.62
N PHE A 183 -10.95 -6.43 -1.45
CA PHE A 183 -11.14 -6.39 -2.90
C PHE A 183 -11.66 -7.73 -3.42
N ARG A 184 -11.15 -8.84 -2.89
CA ARG A 184 -11.62 -10.18 -3.24
C ARG A 184 -13.08 -10.41 -2.83
N GLU A 185 -13.52 -9.85 -1.71
CA GLU A 185 -14.91 -9.92 -1.27
C GLU A 185 -15.83 -9.16 -2.23
N LEU A 186 -15.43 -7.97 -2.67
CA LEU A 186 -16.15 -7.20 -3.68
C LEU A 186 -16.33 -8.00 -4.98
N VAL A 187 -15.26 -8.65 -5.44
CA VAL A 187 -15.30 -9.51 -6.64
C VAL A 187 -16.27 -10.68 -6.44
N ARG A 188 -16.27 -11.31 -5.26
CA ARG A 188 -17.21 -12.40 -4.94
C ARG A 188 -18.67 -11.96 -4.94
N TRP A 189 -18.98 -10.76 -4.44
CA TRP A 189 -20.36 -10.22 -4.48
C TRP A 189 -20.84 -10.04 -5.92
N VAL A 190 -20.01 -9.46 -6.77
CA VAL A 190 -20.33 -9.31 -8.19
C VAL A 190 -20.50 -10.66 -8.87
N LYS A 191 -19.58 -11.62 -8.65
CA LYS A 191 -19.64 -12.97 -9.23
C LYS A 191 -20.91 -13.72 -8.85
N ARG A 192 -21.37 -13.57 -7.57
CA ARG A 192 -22.61 -14.19 -7.08
C ARG A 192 -23.88 -13.52 -7.63
N GLY A 193 -23.75 -12.42 -8.39
CA GLY A 193 -24.90 -11.68 -8.92
C GLY A 193 -25.78 -11.06 -7.84
N ILE A 194 -25.22 -10.76 -6.66
CA ILE A 194 -25.95 -10.12 -5.55
C ILE A 194 -26.41 -8.74 -6.00
N PRO A 195 -27.72 -8.38 -5.91
CA PRO A 195 -28.18 -7.04 -6.16
C PRO A 195 -27.61 -6.07 -5.12
N LEU A 196 -26.93 -5.02 -5.59
CA LEU A 196 -26.27 -4.05 -4.72
C LEU A 196 -26.96 -2.67 -4.84
N PRO A 197 -27.36 -2.04 -3.72
CA PRO A 197 -28.06 -0.76 -3.70
C PRO A 197 -27.11 0.44 -3.87
N LEU A 198 -26.14 0.34 -4.78
CA LEU A 198 -25.03 1.29 -4.87
C LEU A 198 -25.03 2.12 -6.16
N ALA A 199 -26.02 1.98 -7.06
CA ALA A 199 -26.04 2.72 -8.32
C ALA A 199 -26.09 4.25 -8.14
N GLY A 200 -26.68 4.75 -7.04
CA GLY A 200 -26.80 6.17 -6.72
C GLY A 200 -25.61 6.77 -5.96
N VAL A 201 -24.50 6.03 -5.80
CA VAL A 201 -23.30 6.52 -5.09
C VAL A 201 -22.41 7.27 -6.07
N HIS A 202 -22.09 8.53 -5.75
CA HIS A 202 -21.27 9.44 -6.58
C HIS A 202 -19.95 9.81 -5.89
N ASN A 203 -19.39 8.89 -5.09
CA ASN A 203 -18.12 9.10 -4.44
C ASN A 203 -16.94 9.03 -5.44
N ARG A 204 -15.79 9.55 -5.01
CA ARG A 204 -14.52 9.50 -5.76
C ARG A 204 -13.47 8.84 -4.88
N ARG A 205 -12.90 7.74 -5.35
CA ARG A 205 -11.91 6.96 -4.60
C ARG A 205 -10.67 6.74 -5.44
N SER A 206 -9.54 7.22 -4.95
CA SER A 206 -8.25 6.80 -5.46
C SER A 206 -8.00 5.36 -5.05
N ILE A 207 -7.46 4.59 -5.98
CA ILE A 207 -6.98 3.21 -5.81
C ILE A 207 -5.67 3.07 -6.56
N VAL A 208 -4.91 2.03 -6.32
CA VAL A 208 -3.67 1.78 -7.05
C VAL A 208 -3.49 0.29 -7.33
N SER A 209 -3.12 -0.05 -8.56
CA SER A 209 -2.73 -1.42 -8.89
C SER A 209 -1.39 -1.75 -8.23
N VAL A 210 -1.19 -3.01 -7.86
CA VAL A 210 0.06 -3.45 -7.24
C VAL A 210 1.24 -3.26 -8.19
N GLU A 211 1.01 -3.36 -9.49
CA GLU A 211 1.99 -3.16 -10.56
C GLU A 211 2.42 -1.68 -10.66
N ASN A 212 1.47 -0.74 -10.69
CA ASN A 212 1.77 0.70 -10.66
C ASN A 212 2.50 1.08 -9.36
N LEU A 213 2.05 0.56 -8.22
CA LEU A 213 2.72 0.79 -6.93
C LEU A 213 4.15 0.25 -6.92
N ALA A 214 4.40 -0.96 -7.43
CA ALA A 214 5.74 -1.54 -7.51
C ALA A 214 6.67 -0.72 -8.44
N SER A 215 6.15 -0.25 -9.56
CA SER A 215 6.86 0.67 -10.45
C SER A 215 7.21 1.99 -9.76
N PHE A 216 6.26 2.58 -9.00
CA PHE A 216 6.49 3.78 -8.21
C PHE A 216 7.56 3.57 -7.12
N ILE A 217 7.50 2.47 -6.39
CA ILE A 217 8.52 2.09 -5.39
C ILE A 217 9.90 2.01 -6.04
N THR A 218 10.00 1.36 -7.21
CA THR A 218 11.25 1.25 -7.96
C THR A 218 11.78 2.63 -8.36
N ARG A 219 10.91 3.53 -8.80
CA ARG A 219 11.30 4.91 -9.15
C ARG A 219 11.82 5.70 -7.95
N CYS A 220 11.31 5.45 -6.75
CA CYS A 220 11.77 6.07 -5.51
C CYS A 220 13.22 5.69 -5.11
N LEU A 221 13.81 4.68 -5.71
CA LEU A 221 15.22 4.32 -5.51
C LEU A 221 16.18 5.19 -6.33
N GLY A 222 15.67 5.95 -7.28
CA GLY A 222 16.46 6.86 -8.11
C GLY A 222 17.01 8.08 -7.35
N PRO A 223 17.80 8.91 -8.03
CA PRO A 223 18.34 10.15 -7.44
C PRO A 223 17.23 11.08 -6.96
N MET A 224 17.42 11.66 -5.79
CA MET A 224 16.57 12.71 -5.21
C MET A 224 17.45 13.62 -4.33
N ASP A 225 17.24 14.92 -4.38
CA ASP A 225 18.04 15.91 -3.63
C ASP A 225 17.61 15.98 -2.16
N ALA A 226 16.33 15.78 -1.88
CA ALA A 226 15.82 15.86 -0.51
C ALA A 226 16.18 14.61 0.31
N THR A 227 16.58 14.81 1.57
CA THR A 227 16.85 13.75 2.53
C THR A 227 15.56 13.07 3.01
N PHE A 228 14.46 13.83 3.15
CA PHE A 228 13.15 13.29 3.47
C PHE A 228 12.13 13.66 2.39
N SER A 229 11.43 12.69 1.85
CA SER A 229 10.36 12.86 0.87
C SER A 229 9.13 12.06 1.25
N LEU A 230 7.96 12.66 1.06
CA LEU A 230 6.67 11.98 1.27
C LEU A 230 5.86 12.09 -0.01
N PHE A 231 5.33 10.97 -0.51
CA PHE A 231 4.59 10.91 -1.77
C PHE A 231 3.24 10.23 -1.61
N HIS A 232 2.26 10.73 -2.36
CA HIS A 232 1.02 10.02 -2.65
C HIS A 232 1.16 9.28 -3.99
N VAL A 233 0.53 8.12 -4.10
CA VAL A 233 0.49 7.34 -5.34
C VAL A 233 -0.91 6.80 -5.57
N SER A 234 -1.41 6.86 -6.80
CA SER A 234 -2.66 6.24 -7.23
C SER A 234 -2.59 5.90 -8.71
N ASP A 235 -3.56 5.13 -9.18
CA ASP A 235 -3.83 5.00 -10.61
C ASP A 235 -4.32 6.35 -11.17
N PRO A 236 -4.33 6.52 -12.51
CA PRO A 236 -4.59 7.82 -13.13
C PRO A 236 -5.94 8.43 -12.77
N GLU A 237 -6.97 7.59 -12.61
CA GLU A 237 -8.35 8.04 -12.44
C GLU A 237 -8.95 7.51 -11.14
N PRO A 238 -9.51 8.40 -10.28
CA PRO A 238 -10.33 7.96 -9.17
C PRO A 238 -11.64 7.38 -9.68
N VAL A 239 -12.15 6.35 -9.01
CA VAL A 239 -13.38 5.65 -9.39
C VAL A 239 -14.48 5.84 -8.35
N SER A 240 -15.74 5.89 -8.80
CA SER A 240 -16.87 5.74 -7.89
C SER A 240 -17.09 4.27 -7.55
N THR A 241 -17.76 4.00 -6.43
CA THR A 241 -18.09 2.61 -6.05
C THR A 241 -18.88 1.87 -7.14
N PRO A 242 -19.94 2.45 -7.77
CA PRO A 242 -20.61 1.77 -8.87
C PRO A 242 -19.71 1.58 -10.10
N GLN A 243 -18.79 2.50 -10.37
CA GLN A 243 -17.85 2.37 -11.47
C GLN A 243 -16.84 1.24 -11.22
N LEU A 244 -16.29 1.13 -9.99
CA LEU A 244 -15.45 0.02 -9.57
C LEU A 244 -16.17 -1.33 -9.76
N LEU A 245 -17.44 -1.43 -9.34
CA LEU A 245 -18.25 -2.65 -9.52
C LEU A 245 -18.48 -2.99 -10.99
N ARG A 246 -18.65 -1.99 -11.87
CA ARG A 246 -18.75 -2.23 -13.33
C ARG A 246 -17.44 -2.75 -13.91
N TYR A 247 -16.30 -2.21 -13.49
CA TYR A 247 -14.99 -2.68 -13.95
C TYR A 247 -14.70 -4.11 -13.46
N VAL A 248 -15.07 -4.42 -12.21
CA VAL A 248 -14.99 -5.79 -11.67
C VAL A 248 -15.87 -6.75 -12.49
N ALA A 249 -17.11 -6.36 -12.76
CA ALA A 249 -18.03 -7.18 -13.55
C ALA A 249 -17.53 -7.41 -14.98
N ALA A 250 -16.95 -6.37 -15.61
CA ALA A 250 -16.33 -6.48 -16.93
C ALA A 250 -15.11 -7.44 -16.93
N GLY A 251 -14.36 -7.51 -15.82
CA GLY A 251 -13.28 -8.48 -15.64
C GLY A 251 -13.75 -9.94 -15.52
N LEU A 252 -15.01 -10.14 -15.07
CA LEU A 252 -15.67 -11.44 -14.95
C LEU A 252 -16.53 -11.79 -16.19
N ASP A 253 -16.56 -10.91 -17.19
CA ASP A 253 -17.47 -10.99 -18.36
C ASP A 253 -18.97 -11.04 -17.93
N LEU A 254 -19.31 -10.31 -16.86
CA LEU A 254 -20.65 -10.22 -16.27
C LEU A 254 -21.20 -8.78 -16.33
N ARG A 255 -22.49 -8.64 -16.03
CA ARG A 255 -23.14 -7.35 -15.78
C ARG A 255 -23.50 -7.25 -14.29
N PRO A 256 -23.09 -6.18 -13.57
CA PRO A 256 -23.41 -6.05 -12.15
C PRO A 256 -24.89 -5.69 -11.99
N ARG A 257 -25.55 -6.26 -10.97
CA ARG A 257 -26.92 -5.93 -10.61
C ARG A 257 -26.91 -4.75 -9.64
N LEU A 258 -26.88 -3.53 -10.19
CA LEU A 258 -26.89 -2.29 -9.41
C LEU A 258 -28.25 -1.63 -9.49
N PHE A 259 -28.78 -1.21 -8.34
CA PHE A 259 -29.96 -0.37 -8.26
C PHE A 259 -29.71 0.84 -7.35
N SER A 260 -30.51 1.91 -7.52
CA SER A 260 -30.30 3.16 -6.82
C SER A 260 -31.07 3.19 -5.51
N VAL A 261 -30.36 3.50 -4.42
CA VAL A 261 -30.91 3.87 -3.12
C VAL A 261 -30.22 5.15 -2.69
N ARG A 262 -30.93 6.02 -1.97
CA ARG A 262 -30.34 7.27 -1.45
C ARG A 262 -29.17 6.95 -0.51
N PRO A 263 -27.97 7.52 -0.71
CA PRO A 263 -26.79 7.23 0.14
C PRO A 263 -27.05 7.45 1.64
N THR A 264 -27.80 8.49 2.01
CA THR A 264 -28.16 8.79 3.41
C THR A 264 -28.98 7.66 4.06
N LEU A 265 -29.87 7.01 3.31
CA LEU A 265 -30.62 5.86 3.81
C LEU A 265 -29.72 4.65 4.01
N LEU A 266 -28.78 4.42 3.08
CA LEU A 266 -27.79 3.34 3.22
C LEU A 266 -26.87 3.56 4.43
N GLU A 267 -26.43 4.80 4.66
CA GLU A 267 -25.66 5.16 5.84
C GLU A 267 -26.42 4.85 7.13
N SER A 268 -27.68 5.27 7.21
CA SER A 268 -28.52 5.01 8.38
C SER A 268 -28.74 3.51 8.61
N LEU A 269 -29.02 2.74 7.57
CA LEU A 269 -29.19 1.29 7.66
C LEU A 269 -27.88 0.58 8.09
N CYS A 270 -26.74 0.99 7.55
CA CYS A 270 -25.45 0.46 7.97
C CYS A 270 -25.12 0.82 9.43
N ALA A 271 -25.45 2.04 9.86
CA ALA A 271 -25.26 2.46 11.25
C ALA A 271 -26.10 1.62 12.23
N LEU A 272 -27.39 1.40 11.90
CA LEU A 272 -28.27 0.53 12.70
C LEU A 272 -27.79 -0.93 12.75
N ALA A 273 -27.16 -1.40 11.67
CA ALA A 273 -26.58 -2.75 11.62
C ALA A 273 -25.17 -2.85 12.22
N GLY A 274 -24.63 -1.78 12.83
CA GLY A 274 -23.26 -1.74 13.37
C GLY A 274 -22.16 -1.81 12.30
N LYS A 275 -22.48 -1.47 11.04
CA LYS A 275 -21.56 -1.58 9.87
C LYS A 275 -21.17 -0.21 9.30
N SER A 276 -20.99 0.78 10.18
CA SER A 276 -20.59 2.15 9.77
C SER A 276 -19.29 2.20 8.96
N ASP A 277 -18.32 1.33 9.30
CA ASP A 277 -17.06 1.22 8.54
C ASP A 277 -17.28 0.76 7.11
N LEU A 278 -18.24 -0.14 6.87
CA LEU A 278 -18.59 -0.59 5.53
C LEU A 278 -19.24 0.54 4.73
N ALA A 279 -20.14 1.31 5.37
CA ALA A 279 -20.73 2.49 4.76
C ALA A 279 -19.65 3.52 4.38
N ALA A 280 -18.74 3.84 5.27
CA ALA A 280 -17.63 4.76 4.98
C ALA A 280 -16.80 4.30 3.78
N ARG A 281 -16.47 3.02 3.69
CA ARG A 281 -15.69 2.45 2.57
C ARG A 281 -16.43 2.47 1.24
N LEU A 282 -17.74 2.30 1.24
CA LEU A 282 -18.55 2.19 0.00
C LEU A 282 -19.16 3.52 -0.45
N LEU A 283 -19.46 4.42 0.48
CA LEU A 283 -20.25 5.63 0.20
C LEU A 283 -19.40 6.91 0.21
N MET A 284 -18.31 6.96 1.01
CA MET A 284 -17.51 8.18 1.17
C MET A 284 -16.41 8.28 0.11
N SER A 285 -16.06 9.53 -0.23
CA SER A 285 -14.90 9.82 -1.07
C SER A 285 -13.60 9.73 -0.29
N LEU A 286 -12.56 9.22 -0.96
CA LEU A 286 -11.18 9.26 -0.51
C LEU A 286 -10.31 9.45 -1.75
N GLU A 287 -10.13 10.68 -2.16
CA GLU A 287 -9.36 11.07 -3.33
C GLU A 287 -8.03 11.67 -2.90
N LEU A 288 -6.96 11.37 -3.64
CA LEU A 288 -5.60 11.82 -3.40
C LEU A 288 -5.16 12.77 -4.49
N GLU A 289 -4.49 13.84 -4.09
CA GLU A 289 -3.70 14.63 -4.99
C GLU A 289 -2.33 13.94 -5.21
N THR A 290 -2.05 13.56 -6.46
CA THR A 290 -0.85 12.77 -6.81
C THR A 290 0.05 13.47 -7.82
N ARG A 291 -0.43 14.54 -8.45
CA ARG A 291 0.30 15.25 -9.51
C ARG A 291 1.69 15.67 -9.08
N ASP A 292 1.80 16.34 -7.92
CA ASP A 292 3.10 16.79 -7.37
C ASP A 292 4.07 15.63 -7.14
N SER A 293 3.55 14.45 -6.77
CA SER A 293 4.37 13.25 -6.57
C SER A 293 4.87 12.69 -7.88
N PHE A 294 4.03 12.72 -8.91
CA PHE A 294 4.36 12.23 -10.24
C PHE A 294 5.38 13.13 -10.93
N ASP A 295 5.15 14.43 -10.86
CA ASP A 295 6.05 15.45 -11.44
C ASP A 295 7.43 15.43 -10.76
N ALA A 296 7.47 15.35 -9.42
CA ALA A 296 8.73 15.30 -8.65
C ALA A 296 9.59 14.07 -8.97
N LEU A 297 8.97 12.95 -9.35
CA LEU A 297 9.66 11.72 -9.70
C LEU A 297 9.78 11.50 -11.22
N ALA A 298 9.23 12.38 -12.05
CA ALA A 298 9.07 12.15 -13.48
C ALA A 298 8.51 10.73 -13.76
N TRP A 299 7.42 10.38 -13.05
CA TRP A 299 6.79 9.08 -13.12
C TRP A 299 5.29 9.22 -13.36
N HIS A 300 4.75 8.33 -14.17
CA HIS A 300 3.32 8.21 -14.41
C HIS A 300 2.89 6.74 -14.36
N PRO A 301 1.67 6.45 -13.85
CA PRO A 301 1.15 5.09 -13.85
C PRO A 301 1.00 4.57 -15.29
N ALA A 302 1.61 3.43 -15.58
CA ALA A 302 1.59 2.83 -16.92
C ALA A 302 0.28 2.08 -17.22
N ILE A 303 -0.43 1.65 -16.16
CA ILE A 303 -1.66 0.86 -16.30
C ILE A 303 -2.85 1.76 -15.94
N ALA A 304 -3.79 1.88 -16.88
CA ALA A 304 -5.05 2.59 -16.65
C ALA A 304 -5.91 1.86 -15.59
N THR A 305 -6.65 2.62 -14.77
CA THR A 305 -7.42 2.08 -13.64
C THR A 305 -8.36 0.94 -14.05
N HIS A 306 -9.10 1.11 -15.15
CA HIS A 306 -10.05 0.10 -15.63
C HIS A 306 -9.37 -1.16 -16.15
N GLU A 307 -8.21 -1.04 -16.79
CA GLU A 307 -7.42 -2.17 -17.29
C GLU A 307 -6.81 -2.96 -16.14
N GLY A 308 -6.22 -2.27 -15.17
CA GLY A 308 -5.65 -2.89 -13.98
C GLY A 308 -6.68 -3.69 -13.19
N ILE A 309 -7.90 -3.14 -12.99
CA ILE A 309 -8.98 -3.86 -12.31
C ILE A 309 -9.38 -5.12 -13.09
N ARG A 310 -9.56 -5.01 -14.41
CA ARG A 310 -9.91 -6.17 -15.24
C ARG A 310 -8.84 -7.26 -15.21
N HIS A 311 -7.57 -6.86 -15.31
CA HIS A 311 -6.43 -7.77 -15.19
C HIS A 311 -6.42 -8.47 -13.83
N ALA A 312 -6.54 -7.72 -12.74
CA ALA A 312 -6.58 -8.26 -11.39
C ALA A 312 -7.70 -9.29 -11.20
N VAL A 313 -8.90 -8.99 -11.68
CA VAL A 313 -10.07 -9.86 -11.54
C VAL A 313 -9.91 -11.16 -12.34
N ARG A 314 -9.45 -11.08 -13.59
CA ARG A 314 -9.19 -12.27 -14.43
C ARG A 314 -8.13 -13.18 -13.82
N GLY A 315 -7.07 -12.61 -13.28
CA GLY A 315 -5.98 -13.36 -12.66
C GLY A 315 -6.33 -14.00 -11.31
N MET A 316 -7.45 -13.62 -10.67
CA MET A 316 -7.85 -14.19 -9.39
C MET A 316 -8.34 -15.65 -9.47
N GLY A 317 -8.72 -16.14 -10.64
CA GLY A 317 -9.21 -17.53 -10.80
C GLY A 317 -10.46 -17.84 -9.97
N LEU A 318 -11.33 -16.85 -9.72
CA LEU A 318 -12.51 -16.96 -8.87
C LEU A 318 -13.71 -17.55 -9.62
#